data_20271017bf506e3a8a37ce08b479db61
#
_entry.id   20271017bf506e3a8a37ce08b479db61
#
_cell.length_a   1.000
_cell.length_b   1.000
_cell.length_c   1.000
_cell.angle_alpha   90.00
_cell.angle_beta   90.00
_cell.angle_gamma   90.00
#
_symmetry.space_group_name_H-M   'P 1'
#
loop_
_entity.id
_entity.type
_entity.pdbx_description
1 polymer ?
#
loop_
_entity_poly.entity_id
_entity_poly.type
_entity_poly.pdbx_seq_one_letter_code
_entity_poly.pdbx_strand_id
1 'polypeptide(L)'
;MEGSKLAAAILGEVRRAVVGKDEVLAKVLLAILAGGHILLEDIPGVGKTTMALAFSKALSLRYNRVQFTPDVMPSDITGFTLYNKEAGRMEYQPGAVLCNLFLADELNRATSRTQSALLEAMEEGQVTVDGVSHPVPQPFLVIATQNPAGASGTQLLPDSQMDRFMEIGRASCRE
;
A
#
# COMPACT_ATOMS: atom_id res chain seq x y z
N MET A 1 -20.93 15.53 -13.72
CA MET A 1 -20.12 16.76 -13.92
C MET A 1 -19.25 17.14 -12.71
N GLU A 2 -19.71 17.02 -11.46
CA GLU A 2 -18.88 17.33 -10.27
C GLU A 2 -17.70 16.37 -10.07
N GLY A 3 -17.89 15.07 -10.23
CA GLY A 3 -16.84 14.08 -10.06
C GLY A 3 -15.65 14.24 -10.99
N SER A 4 -15.87 14.66 -12.23
CA SER A 4 -14.80 14.92 -13.20
C SER A 4 -13.97 16.15 -12.82
N LYS A 5 -14.59 17.19 -12.27
CA LYS A 5 -13.88 18.39 -11.78
C LYS A 5 -13.04 18.07 -10.55
N LEU A 6 -13.57 17.24 -9.63
CA LEU A 6 -12.84 16.80 -8.45
C LEU A 6 -11.63 15.93 -8.83
N ALA A 7 -11.80 14.98 -9.73
CA ALA A 7 -10.70 14.15 -10.23
C ALA A 7 -9.60 15.00 -10.89
N ALA A 8 -9.99 15.98 -11.70
CA ALA A 8 -9.05 16.91 -12.32
C ALA A 8 -8.31 17.76 -11.29
N ALA A 9 -8.98 18.22 -10.24
CA ALA A 9 -8.36 18.98 -9.15
C ALA A 9 -7.33 18.13 -8.38
N ILE A 10 -7.69 16.89 -8.02
CA ILE A 10 -6.78 15.95 -7.35
C ILE A 10 -5.53 15.69 -8.21
N LEU A 11 -5.71 15.38 -9.50
CA LEU A 11 -4.59 15.16 -10.42
C LEU A 11 -3.74 16.44 -10.55
N GLY A 12 -4.35 17.61 -10.58
CA GLY A 12 -3.65 18.90 -10.61
C GLY A 12 -2.70 19.06 -9.40
N GLU A 13 -3.16 18.75 -8.21
CA GLU A 13 -2.33 18.82 -7.01
C GLU A 13 -1.21 17.77 -7.01
N VAL A 14 -1.52 16.53 -7.39
CA VAL A 14 -0.52 15.46 -7.46
C VAL A 14 0.56 15.74 -8.50
N ARG A 15 0.20 16.30 -9.66
CA ARG A 15 1.13 16.69 -10.74
C ARG A 15 2.15 17.75 -10.31
N ARG A 16 1.86 18.56 -9.30
CA ARG A 16 2.81 19.53 -8.76
C ARG A 16 4.00 18.83 -8.06
N ALA A 17 3.79 17.63 -7.54
CA ALA A 17 4.82 16.85 -6.87
C ALA A 17 5.45 15.79 -7.78
N VAL A 18 4.71 15.28 -8.76
CA VAL A 18 5.15 14.18 -9.65
C VAL A 18 5.01 14.64 -11.10
N VAL A 19 6.12 14.92 -11.75
CA VAL A 19 6.16 15.45 -13.12
C VAL A 19 6.40 14.32 -14.13
N GLY A 20 5.74 14.40 -15.29
CA GLY A 20 5.98 13.51 -16.44
C GLY A 20 5.42 12.09 -16.30
N LYS A 21 4.42 11.87 -15.46
CA LYS A 21 3.80 10.55 -15.19
C LYS A 21 2.27 10.58 -15.30
N ASP A 22 1.72 11.45 -16.13
CA ASP A 22 0.28 11.74 -16.20
C ASP A 22 -0.58 10.49 -16.38
N GLU A 23 -0.18 9.56 -17.24
CA GLU A 23 -0.91 8.32 -17.48
C GLU A 23 -0.94 7.42 -16.22
N VAL A 24 0.20 7.28 -15.55
CA VAL A 24 0.30 6.48 -14.32
C VAL A 24 -0.53 7.12 -13.22
N LEU A 25 -0.45 8.45 -13.06
CA LEU A 25 -1.24 9.17 -12.05
C LEU A 25 -2.75 9.04 -12.30
N ALA A 26 -3.18 9.08 -13.55
CA ALA A 26 -4.59 8.88 -13.91
C ALA A 26 -5.05 7.44 -13.57
N LYS A 27 -4.25 6.42 -13.90
CA LYS A 27 -4.54 5.02 -13.57
C LYS A 27 -4.61 4.79 -12.05
N VAL A 28 -3.66 5.37 -11.31
CA VAL A 28 -3.66 5.30 -9.83
C VAL A 28 -4.91 5.95 -9.26
N LEU A 29 -5.30 7.14 -9.73
CA LEU A 29 -6.53 7.79 -9.29
C LEU A 29 -7.77 6.96 -9.59
N LEU A 30 -7.86 6.35 -10.79
CA LEU A 30 -8.97 5.47 -11.15
C LEU A 30 -9.05 4.25 -10.21
N ALA A 31 -7.93 3.63 -9.90
CA ALA A 31 -7.88 2.53 -8.95
C ALA A 31 -8.32 2.96 -7.53
N ILE A 32 -7.88 4.14 -7.08
CA ILE A 32 -8.33 4.71 -5.80
C ILE A 32 -9.85 4.92 -5.78
N LEU A 33 -10.41 5.50 -6.84
CA LEU A 33 -11.84 5.75 -6.94
C LEU A 33 -12.67 4.46 -7.04
N ALA A 34 -12.09 3.40 -7.61
CA ALA A 34 -12.68 2.08 -7.67
C ALA A 34 -12.56 1.28 -6.36
N GLY A 35 -11.85 1.80 -5.35
CA GLY A 35 -11.60 1.10 -4.08
C GLY A 35 -10.66 -0.11 -4.23
N GLY A 36 -9.84 -0.14 -5.28
CA GLY A 36 -8.91 -1.24 -5.56
C GLY A 36 -7.51 -0.98 -5.03
N HIS A 37 -6.79 -2.05 -4.72
CA HIS A 37 -5.38 -2.00 -4.39
C HIS A 37 -4.52 -2.03 -5.66
N ILE A 38 -3.32 -1.46 -5.61
CA ILE A 38 -2.48 -1.22 -6.79
C ILE A 38 -1.16 -1.95 -6.66
N LEU A 39 -0.76 -2.65 -7.71
CA LEU A 39 0.59 -3.19 -7.85
C LEU A 39 1.33 -2.44 -8.95
N LEU A 40 2.45 -1.83 -8.57
CA LEU A 40 3.36 -1.16 -9.49
C LEU A 40 4.54 -2.09 -9.77
N GLU A 41 4.66 -2.57 -11.00
CA GLU A 41 5.88 -3.24 -11.42
C GLU A 41 7.00 -2.21 -11.62
N ASP A 42 8.19 -2.58 -11.16
CA ASP A 42 9.23 -1.62 -10.91
C ASP A 42 9.94 -1.05 -12.12
N ILE A 43 10.11 0.27 -12.03
CA ILE A 43 11.26 0.97 -12.60
C ILE A 43 11.86 1.81 -11.46
N PRO A 44 13.15 1.63 -11.12
CA PRO A 44 13.82 2.47 -10.13
C PRO A 44 13.71 3.96 -10.49
N GLY A 45 13.47 4.82 -9.49
CA GLY A 45 13.46 6.27 -9.70
C GLY A 45 12.12 6.86 -10.14
N VAL A 46 11.02 6.11 -10.14
CA VAL A 46 9.69 6.60 -10.58
C VAL A 46 9.01 7.54 -9.58
N GLY A 47 9.63 7.81 -8.45
CA GLY A 47 9.02 8.66 -7.40
C GLY A 47 7.79 8.03 -6.75
N LYS A 48 7.74 6.71 -6.59
CA LYS A 48 6.62 5.95 -5.98
C LYS A 48 6.21 6.49 -4.62
N THR A 49 7.21 6.72 -3.76
CA THR A 49 6.98 7.32 -2.44
C THR A 49 6.40 8.72 -2.54
N THR A 50 6.94 9.55 -3.45
CA THR A 50 6.44 10.91 -3.69
C THR A 50 5.01 10.89 -4.22
N MET A 51 4.69 9.96 -5.12
CA MET A 51 3.35 9.77 -5.67
C MET A 51 2.35 9.35 -4.59
N ALA A 52 2.68 8.32 -3.81
CA ALA A 52 1.80 7.86 -2.72
C ALA A 52 1.57 8.97 -1.68
N LEU A 53 2.62 9.69 -1.30
CA LEU A 53 2.52 10.82 -0.39
C LEU A 53 1.71 11.98 -0.98
N ALA A 54 1.85 12.27 -2.28
CA ALA A 54 1.08 13.32 -2.95
C ALA A 54 -0.41 12.99 -2.97
N PHE A 55 -0.79 11.74 -3.31
CA PHE A 55 -2.18 11.29 -3.23
C PHE A 55 -2.72 11.33 -1.81
N SER A 56 -1.94 10.89 -0.82
CA SER A 56 -2.39 10.92 0.58
C SER A 56 -2.69 12.34 1.05
N LYS A 57 -1.87 13.31 0.66
CA LYS A 57 -2.09 14.73 0.99
C LYS A 57 -3.27 15.31 0.23
N ALA A 58 -3.37 15.07 -1.08
CA ALA A 58 -4.46 15.57 -1.91
C ALA A 58 -5.83 15.04 -1.47
N LEU A 59 -5.87 13.84 -0.90
CA LEU A 59 -7.08 13.17 -0.43
C LEU A 59 -7.28 13.24 1.09
N SER A 60 -6.37 13.91 1.82
CA SER A 60 -6.38 13.99 3.29
C SER A 60 -6.41 12.63 3.98
N LEU A 61 -5.64 11.67 3.45
CA LEU A 61 -5.55 10.29 3.94
C LEU A 61 -4.36 10.13 4.89
N ARG A 62 -4.53 9.31 5.93
CA ARG A 62 -3.42 8.87 6.78
C ARG A 62 -2.53 7.93 5.97
N TYR A 63 -1.26 8.32 5.83
CA TYR A 63 -0.26 7.62 5.04
C TYR A 63 0.71 6.87 5.94
N ASN A 64 1.07 5.65 5.53
CA ASN A 64 2.17 4.92 6.12
C ASN A 64 2.96 4.18 5.03
N ARG A 65 4.24 3.90 5.28
CA ARG A 65 5.13 3.19 4.37
C ARG A 65 5.95 2.16 5.12
N VAL A 66 6.03 0.97 4.54
CA VAL A 66 7.00 -0.05 4.96
C VAL A 66 7.80 -0.48 3.74
N GLN A 67 9.12 -0.45 3.87
CA GLN A 67 10.01 -1.10 2.92
C GLN A 67 10.18 -2.54 3.37
N PHE A 68 9.72 -3.47 2.55
CA PHE A 68 9.77 -4.88 2.88
C PHE A 68 11.17 -5.45 2.68
N THR A 69 11.60 -6.19 3.67
CA THR A 69 12.82 -7.00 3.71
C THR A 69 12.48 -8.35 4.31
N PRO A 70 13.37 -9.37 4.22
CA PRO A 70 13.13 -10.66 4.88
C PRO A 70 12.94 -10.56 6.40
N ASP A 71 13.41 -9.49 7.03
CA ASP A 71 13.34 -9.27 8.48
C ASP A 71 12.01 -8.66 8.95
N VAL A 72 11.20 -8.11 8.03
CA VAL A 72 9.89 -7.55 8.38
C VAL A 72 8.95 -8.67 8.81
N MET A 73 8.44 -8.57 10.02
CA MET A 73 7.57 -9.58 10.63
C MET A 73 6.09 -9.29 10.35
N PRO A 74 5.21 -10.30 10.35
CA PRO A 74 3.76 -10.10 10.27
C PRO A 74 3.23 -9.11 11.31
N SER A 75 3.77 -9.14 12.54
CA SER A 75 3.39 -8.23 13.62
C SER A 75 3.76 -6.77 13.38
N ASP A 76 4.76 -6.49 12.54
CA ASP A 76 5.07 -5.12 12.13
C ASP A 76 3.95 -4.56 11.25
N ILE A 77 3.25 -5.43 10.53
CA ILE A 77 2.14 -5.07 9.64
C ILE A 77 0.83 -5.01 10.42
N THR A 78 0.48 -6.06 11.15
CA THR A 78 -0.83 -6.20 11.82
C THR A 78 -0.89 -5.56 13.19
N GLY A 79 0.25 -5.36 13.83
CA GLY A 79 0.33 -4.99 15.24
C GLY A 79 0.46 -6.20 16.16
N PHE A 80 0.52 -5.93 17.44
CA PHE A 80 0.69 -6.92 18.51
C PHE A 80 0.13 -6.40 19.82
N THR A 81 -0.04 -7.26 20.82
CA THR A 81 -0.48 -6.89 22.17
C THR A 81 0.70 -6.83 23.13
N LEU A 82 0.72 -5.79 23.94
CA LEU A 82 1.67 -5.63 25.04
C LEU A 82 0.95 -5.51 26.36
N TYR A 83 1.55 -6.06 27.43
CA TYR A 83 1.06 -5.86 28.78
C TYR A 83 1.46 -4.45 29.29
N ASN A 84 0.46 -3.60 29.47
CA ASN A 84 0.64 -2.28 30.09
C ASN A 84 0.63 -2.46 31.62
N LYS A 85 1.80 -2.27 32.26
CA LYS A 85 1.96 -2.44 33.71
C LYS A 85 1.21 -1.38 34.52
N GLU A 86 1.10 -0.16 34.00
CA GLU A 86 0.40 0.94 34.66
C GLU A 86 -1.11 0.74 34.62
N ALA A 87 -1.64 0.28 33.46
CA ALA A 87 -3.04 -0.01 33.29
C ALA A 87 -3.45 -1.41 33.79
N GLY A 88 -2.50 -2.29 34.07
CA GLY A 88 -2.74 -3.67 34.52
C GLY A 88 -3.44 -4.57 33.50
N ARG A 89 -3.32 -4.27 32.20
CA ARG A 89 -4.03 -4.97 31.13
C ARG A 89 -3.20 -5.09 29.86
N MET A 90 -3.62 -6.04 29.00
CA MET A 90 -3.10 -6.14 27.62
C MET A 90 -3.63 -4.99 26.77
N GLU A 91 -2.75 -4.33 26.02
CA GLU A 91 -3.10 -3.25 25.11
C GLU A 91 -2.57 -3.53 23.71
N TYR A 92 -3.43 -3.36 22.72
CA TYR A 92 -3.07 -3.51 21.33
C TYR A 92 -2.21 -2.33 20.85
N GLN A 93 -1.09 -2.67 20.24
CA GLN A 93 -0.22 -1.72 19.53
C GLN A 93 -0.48 -1.84 18.05
N PRO A 94 -1.03 -0.80 17.39
CA PRO A 94 -1.37 -0.85 15.98
C PRO A 94 -0.14 -1.10 15.10
N GLY A 95 -0.28 -1.99 14.13
CA GLY A 95 0.72 -2.21 13.11
C GLY A 95 0.69 -1.16 11.99
N ALA A 96 1.64 -1.26 11.09
CA ALA A 96 1.84 -0.29 10.02
C ALA A 96 0.64 -0.16 9.07
N VAL A 97 -0.16 -1.23 8.92
CA VAL A 97 -1.30 -1.27 8.01
C VAL A 97 -2.52 -0.46 8.49
N LEU A 98 -2.55 -0.05 9.76
CA LEU A 98 -3.65 0.72 10.35
C LEU A 98 -3.63 2.19 9.87
N CYS A 99 -3.77 2.38 8.57
CA CYS A 99 -3.82 3.69 7.90
C CYS A 99 -4.78 3.63 6.69
N ASN A 100 -4.97 4.76 6.02
CA ASN A 100 -5.83 4.81 4.83
C ASN A 100 -5.08 4.46 3.55
N LEU A 101 -3.86 4.99 3.38
CA LEU A 101 -3.00 4.71 2.24
C LEU A 101 -1.69 4.09 2.73
N PHE A 102 -1.50 2.83 2.40
CA PHE A 102 -0.33 2.05 2.78
C PHE A 102 0.56 1.79 1.57
N LEU A 103 1.81 2.26 1.61
CA LEU A 103 2.82 1.95 0.61
C LEU A 103 3.64 0.74 1.05
N ALA A 104 3.41 -0.40 0.38
CA ALA A 104 4.16 -1.63 0.55
C ALA A 104 5.30 -1.68 -0.46
N ASP A 105 6.45 -1.12 -0.09
CA ASP A 105 7.59 -0.97 -1.00
C ASP A 105 8.43 -2.26 -1.03
N GLU A 106 8.71 -2.79 -2.23
CA GLU A 106 9.43 -4.04 -2.47
C GLU A 106 8.78 -5.26 -1.79
N LEU A 107 7.44 -5.39 -1.90
CA LEU A 107 6.65 -6.43 -1.22
C LEU A 107 7.17 -7.85 -1.49
N ASN A 108 7.71 -8.12 -2.67
CA ASN A 108 8.26 -9.42 -3.06
C ASN A 108 9.59 -9.79 -2.38
N ARG A 109 10.14 -8.92 -1.51
CA ARG A 109 11.29 -9.25 -0.63
C ARG A 109 10.88 -9.78 0.73
N ALA A 110 9.62 -9.62 1.11
CA ALA A 110 9.10 -10.14 2.36
C ALA A 110 8.96 -11.67 2.33
N THR A 111 8.97 -12.28 3.51
CA THR A 111 8.60 -13.69 3.64
C THR A 111 7.13 -13.89 3.26
N SER A 112 6.78 -15.09 2.76
CA SER A 112 5.39 -15.43 2.40
C SER A 112 4.41 -15.21 3.56
N ARG A 113 4.86 -15.40 4.79
CA ARG A 113 4.06 -15.18 5.99
C ARG A 113 3.70 -13.70 6.18
N THR A 114 4.66 -12.80 5.97
CA THR A 114 4.45 -11.35 6.04
C THR A 114 3.59 -10.85 4.88
N GLN A 115 3.81 -11.37 3.68
CA GLN A 115 2.97 -11.08 2.52
C GLN A 115 1.51 -11.48 2.79
N SER A 116 1.27 -12.69 3.32
CA SER A 116 -0.08 -13.17 3.65
C SER A 116 -0.78 -12.29 4.67
N ALA A 117 -0.08 -11.77 5.67
CA ALA A 117 -0.65 -10.87 6.66
C ALA A 117 -1.17 -9.55 6.04
N LEU A 118 -0.43 -8.98 5.09
CA LEU A 118 -0.89 -7.80 4.36
C LEU A 118 -2.10 -8.12 3.47
N LEU A 119 -2.04 -9.23 2.73
CA LEU A 119 -3.09 -9.63 1.80
C LEU A 119 -4.41 -9.95 2.52
N GLU A 120 -4.34 -10.54 3.71
CA GLU A 120 -5.50 -10.77 4.56
C GLU A 120 -6.14 -9.44 5.00
N ALA A 121 -5.32 -8.47 5.44
CA ALA A 121 -5.82 -7.13 5.79
C ALA A 121 -6.49 -6.42 4.60
N MET A 122 -5.97 -6.61 3.38
CA MET A 122 -6.56 -6.06 2.16
C MET A 122 -7.90 -6.69 1.82
N GLU A 123 -8.04 -7.99 2.01
CA GLU A 123 -9.24 -8.75 1.69
C GLU A 123 -10.36 -8.52 2.72
N GLU A 124 -10.01 -8.57 4.00
CA GLU A 124 -10.99 -8.51 5.09
C GLU A 124 -11.28 -7.09 5.59
N GLY A 125 -10.43 -6.11 5.25
CA GLY A 125 -10.55 -4.74 5.75
C GLY A 125 -10.32 -4.63 7.27
N GLN A 126 -9.66 -5.62 7.85
CA GLN A 126 -9.32 -5.71 9.28
C GLN A 126 -8.10 -6.58 9.51
N VAL A 127 -7.51 -6.46 10.67
CA VAL A 127 -6.47 -7.37 11.17
C VAL A 127 -6.95 -8.05 12.45
N THR A 128 -6.58 -9.31 12.64
CA THR A 128 -6.93 -10.06 13.86
C THR A 128 -5.67 -10.36 14.67
N VAL A 129 -5.63 -9.87 15.90
CA VAL A 129 -4.51 -10.06 16.83
C VAL A 129 -5.06 -10.62 18.14
N ASP A 130 -4.52 -11.75 18.58
CA ASP A 130 -4.96 -12.45 19.81
C ASP A 130 -6.48 -12.68 19.87
N GLY A 131 -7.10 -12.99 18.72
CA GLY A 131 -8.54 -13.26 18.61
C GLY A 131 -9.42 -12.01 18.60
N VAL A 132 -8.83 -10.80 18.61
CA VAL A 132 -9.55 -9.54 18.52
C VAL A 132 -9.36 -8.91 17.14
N SER A 133 -10.46 -8.59 16.48
CA SER A 133 -10.43 -7.93 15.17
C SER A 133 -10.34 -6.41 15.30
N HIS A 134 -9.39 -5.83 14.58
CA HIS A 134 -9.16 -4.38 14.53
C HIS A 134 -9.39 -3.90 13.08
N PRO A 135 -10.47 -3.14 12.82
CA PRO A 135 -10.76 -2.66 11.48
C PRO A 135 -9.68 -1.67 11.02
N VAL A 136 -9.31 -1.76 9.73
CA VAL A 136 -8.45 -0.74 9.12
C VAL A 136 -9.28 0.50 8.79
N PRO A 137 -8.69 1.71 8.91
CA PRO A 137 -9.39 2.95 8.56
C PRO A 137 -9.84 2.95 7.10
N GLN A 138 -11.08 3.42 6.86
CA GLN A 138 -11.64 3.52 5.51
C GLN A 138 -11.56 4.96 4.98
N PRO A 139 -11.36 5.17 3.68
CA PRO A 139 -11.01 4.14 2.68
C PRO A 139 -9.65 3.53 2.95
N PHE A 140 -9.47 2.24 2.64
CA PHE A 140 -8.20 1.53 2.77
C PHE A 140 -7.65 1.18 1.39
N LEU A 141 -6.45 1.65 1.12
CA LEU A 141 -5.76 1.50 -0.15
C LEU A 141 -4.32 1.05 0.07
N VAL A 142 -3.90 0.04 -0.64
CA VAL A 142 -2.51 -0.41 -0.70
C VAL A 142 -1.94 -0.11 -2.08
N ILE A 143 -0.80 0.57 -2.09
CA ILE A 143 0.08 0.67 -3.25
C ILE A 143 1.28 -0.23 -2.96
N ALA A 144 1.34 -1.37 -3.62
CA ALA A 144 2.48 -2.27 -3.52
C ALA A 144 3.44 -2.06 -4.68
N THR A 145 4.72 -2.25 -4.43
CA THR A 145 5.75 -2.31 -5.47
C THR A 145 6.46 -3.64 -5.42
N GLN A 146 6.93 -4.12 -6.57
CA GLN A 146 7.78 -5.29 -6.64
C GLN A 146 8.98 -5.02 -7.55
N ASN A 147 10.10 -5.64 -7.21
CA ASN A 147 11.28 -5.60 -8.06
C ASN A 147 11.11 -6.59 -9.22
N PRO A 148 11.72 -6.32 -10.39
CA PRO A 148 11.67 -7.23 -11.53
C PRO A 148 12.10 -8.65 -11.18
N ALA A 149 11.53 -9.63 -11.86
CA ALA A 149 11.91 -11.03 -11.74
C ALA A 149 13.42 -11.20 -11.97
N GLY A 150 14.11 -11.89 -11.05
CA GLY A 150 15.56 -12.15 -11.13
C GLY A 150 16.43 -11.25 -10.26
N ALA A 151 15.87 -10.25 -9.56
CA ALA A 151 16.61 -9.53 -8.54
C ALA A 151 16.93 -10.47 -7.36
N SER A 152 18.15 -10.41 -6.84
CA SER A 152 18.59 -11.28 -5.74
C SER A 152 17.73 -11.10 -4.49
N GLY A 153 17.24 -12.21 -3.92
CA GLY A 153 16.45 -12.21 -2.68
C GLY A 153 14.97 -11.84 -2.86
N THR A 154 14.43 -11.92 -4.08
CA THR A 154 13.01 -11.68 -4.35
C THR A 154 12.25 -13.02 -4.49
N GLN A 155 11.08 -13.10 -3.86
CA GLN A 155 10.10 -14.16 -4.09
C GLN A 155 8.97 -13.55 -4.93
N LEU A 156 8.66 -14.16 -6.09
CA LEU A 156 7.51 -13.73 -6.88
C LEU A 156 6.23 -13.92 -6.06
N LEU A 157 5.35 -12.92 -6.13
CA LEU A 157 4.00 -13.08 -5.61
C LEU A 157 3.29 -14.17 -6.42
N PRO A 158 2.66 -15.16 -5.78
CA PRO A 158 1.83 -16.14 -6.50
C PRO A 158 0.71 -15.46 -7.28
N ASP A 159 0.35 -15.99 -8.45
CA ASP A 159 -0.71 -15.42 -9.30
C ASP A 159 -2.03 -15.19 -8.54
N SER A 160 -2.40 -16.15 -7.67
CA SER A 160 -3.58 -16.03 -6.80
C SER A 160 -3.54 -14.84 -5.82
N GLN A 161 -2.37 -14.31 -5.54
CA GLN A 161 -2.18 -13.13 -4.69
C GLN A 161 -2.15 -11.85 -5.54
N MET A 162 -1.70 -11.94 -6.78
CA MET A 162 -1.69 -10.82 -7.72
C MET A 162 -3.10 -10.41 -8.14
N ASP A 163 -4.04 -11.34 -8.20
CA ASP A 163 -5.47 -11.08 -8.53
C ASP A 163 -6.15 -10.05 -7.59
N ARG A 164 -5.56 -9.78 -6.42
CA ARG A 164 -6.06 -8.78 -5.46
C ARG A 164 -5.66 -7.35 -5.78
N PHE A 165 -4.73 -7.19 -6.72
CA PHE A 165 -4.24 -5.91 -7.15
C PHE A 165 -4.75 -5.54 -8.54
N MET A 166 -5.01 -4.27 -8.75
CA MET A 166 -5.05 -3.69 -10.08
C MET A 166 -3.61 -3.47 -10.53
N GLU A 167 -3.17 -4.30 -11.48
CA GLU A 167 -1.81 -4.20 -12.00
C GLU A 167 -1.68 -2.99 -12.92
N ILE A 168 -0.86 -2.05 -12.51
CA ILE A 168 -0.43 -0.95 -13.37
C ILE A 168 0.95 -1.35 -13.88
N GLY A 169 0.94 -2.11 -15.00
CA GLY A 169 2.14 -2.63 -15.62
C GLY A 169 3.08 -1.52 -16.08
N ARG A 170 4.32 -1.93 -16.37
CA ARG A 170 5.48 -1.15 -16.79
C ARG A 170 5.11 0.16 -17.48
N ALA A 171 5.39 1.26 -16.84
CA ALA A 171 5.54 2.52 -17.55
C ALA A 171 6.78 2.40 -18.47
N SER A 172 6.63 1.65 -19.58
CA SER A 172 7.61 1.70 -20.65
C SER A 172 7.55 3.11 -21.23
N CYS A 173 8.48 3.96 -20.83
CA CYS A 173 8.87 5.06 -21.69
C CYS A 173 9.39 4.42 -22.98
N ARG A 174 8.56 4.28 -24.00
CA ARG A 174 9.02 4.33 -25.37
C ARG A 174 9.12 5.81 -25.69
N GLU A 175 10.35 6.21 -26.04
CA GLU A 175 10.69 7.47 -26.66
C GLU A 175 9.79 7.78 -27.87
#